data_e03527d71ef5fe8c02a30ef2dbd64840
#
_entry.id   e03527d71ef5fe8c02a30ef2dbd64840
#
_cell.length_a   1.000
_cell.length_b   1.000
_cell.length_c   1.000
_cell.angle_alpha   90.00
_cell.angle_beta   90.00
_cell.angle_gamma   90.00
#
_symmetry.space_group_name_H-M   'P 1'
#
loop_
_entity.id
_entity.type
_entity.pdbx_description
1 polymer ?
#
loop_
_entity_poly.entity_id
_entity_poly.type
_entity_poly.pdbx_seq_one_letter_code
_entity_poly.pdbx_strand_id
1 'polypeptide(L)'
;MYKTLHTDLSDNIFTITINRPDKLNAINKTVMDELSEVVSEIYSNKDIRSAIITGAGAKAFVAGADISEFQGLTNEEGQALAAKGHAIFMRIADSPKPIAAAVNGYALGGGCELAMACHFRLCTPNAKFGQPEVNLGLIPGYGGTQRLTQLVGRGRALEIMLSARLVDATEAHTIGLVNYIVVENNQLLTKTRELLSIINEKAPIAIARIIECANIASGDGTGARNGRTNDWEADPFGGESSASQGGGGWESSGRSVNGGGATGVGHGFLREQEAFGECFGTEDMKEGAAAFLEKRKPVFTGK
;
A
#
# COMPACT_ATOMS: atom_id res chain seq x y z
N MET A 1 -17.50 -1.14 16.22
CA MET A 1 -18.04 -0.64 14.91
C MET A 1 -17.15 0.51 14.48
N TYR A 2 -16.58 0.45 13.29
CA TYR A 2 -15.70 1.48 12.73
C TYR A 2 -16.49 2.74 12.36
N LYS A 3 -15.85 3.91 12.43
CA LYS A 3 -16.47 5.21 12.10
C LYS A 3 -16.35 5.54 10.62
N THR A 4 -15.22 5.12 10.02
CA THR A 4 -14.81 5.46 8.64
C THR A 4 -14.68 4.26 7.73
N LEU A 5 -14.83 3.05 8.26
CA LEU A 5 -14.81 1.81 7.50
C LEU A 5 -16.13 1.05 7.66
N HIS A 6 -16.51 0.38 6.58
CA HIS A 6 -17.49 -0.72 6.64
C HIS A 6 -16.77 -2.02 6.33
N THR A 7 -17.05 -3.06 7.11
CA THR A 7 -16.47 -4.38 6.93
C THR A 7 -17.57 -5.43 6.77
N ASP A 8 -17.34 -6.39 5.89
CA ASP A 8 -18.19 -7.55 5.67
C ASP A 8 -17.32 -8.78 5.46
N LEU A 9 -17.64 -9.87 6.14
CA LEU A 9 -17.00 -11.16 5.94
C LEU A 9 -18.02 -12.14 5.38
N SER A 10 -17.86 -12.49 4.12
CA SER A 10 -18.66 -13.52 3.46
C SER A 10 -17.79 -14.39 2.56
N ASP A 11 -18.06 -15.68 2.51
CA ASP A 11 -17.32 -16.68 1.73
C ASP A 11 -15.80 -16.66 2.00
N ASN A 12 -15.41 -16.42 3.26
CA ASN A 12 -14.02 -16.27 3.71
C ASN A 12 -13.27 -15.09 3.07
N ILE A 13 -13.99 -14.14 2.44
CA ILE A 13 -13.46 -12.93 1.85
C ILE A 13 -13.89 -11.74 2.71
N PHE A 14 -12.90 -11.04 3.29
CA PHE A 14 -13.14 -9.88 4.13
C PHE A 14 -13.10 -8.60 3.29
N THR A 15 -14.27 -7.98 3.10
CA THR A 15 -14.39 -6.74 2.34
C THR A 15 -14.33 -5.54 3.26
N ILE A 16 -13.39 -4.65 3.00
CA ILE A 16 -13.13 -3.41 3.74
C ILE A 16 -13.47 -2.25 2.80
N THR A 17 -14.49 -1.49 3.15
CA THR A 17 -14.93 -0.32 2.39
C THR A 17 -14.59 0.95 3.16
N ILE A 18 -13.72 1.79 2.60
CA ILE A 18 -13.43 3.12 3.15
C ILE A 18 -14.65 3.99 2.90
N ASN A 19 -15.28 4.49 3.97
CA ASN A 19 -16.58 5.12 3.92
C ASN A 19 -16.55 6.57 4.42
N ARG A 20 -15.99 7.42 3.58
CA ARG A 20 -16.01 8.89 3.69
C ARG A 20 -16.35 9.51 2.32
N PRO A 21 -17.49 9.14 1.68
CA PRO A 21 -17.78 9.54 0.29
C PRO A 21 -17.86 11.06 0.11
N ASP A 22 -18.27 11.81 1.11
CA ASP A 22 -18.33 13.28 1.10
C ASP A 22 -16.94 13.93 1.04
N LYS A 23 -15.91 13.19 1.42
CA LYS A 23 -14.48 13.58 1.36
C LYS A 23 -13.71 12.76 0.32
N LEU A 24 -14.40 12.18 -0.68
CA LEU A 24 -13.81 11.31 -1.68
C LEU A 24 -12.97 10.18 -1.07
N ASN A 25 -13.37 9.68 0.09
CA ASN A 25 -12.71 8.64 0.87
C ASN A 25 -11.26 9.00 1.31
N ALA A 26 -10.93 10.29 1.43
CA ALA A 26 -9.61 10.75 1.82
C ALA A 26 -9.17 10.15 3.16
N ILE A 27 -7.91 9.75 3.25
CA ILE A 27 -7.28 9.15 4.40
C ILE A 27 -7.00 10.23 5.44
N ASN A 28 -7.60 10.08 6.62
CA ASN A 28 -7.27 10.85 7.81
C ASN A 28 -6.75 9.92 8.91
N LYS A 29 -6.38 10.49 10.05
CA LYS A 29 -5.89 9.73 11.20
C LYS A 29 -6.83 8.58 11.61
N THR A 30 -8.15 8.81 11.62
CA THR A 30 -9.13 7.79 11.99
C THR A 30 -9.15 6.63 10.99
N VAL A 31 -9.10 6.91 9.68
CA VAL A 31 -9.00 5.87 8.64
C VAL A 31 -7.73 5.04 8.84
N MET A 32 -6.59 5.69 9.14
CA MET A 32 -5.32 4.98 9.35
C MET A 32 -5.36 4.11 10.60
N ASP A 33 -5.93 4.61 11.70
CA ASP A 33 -6.07 3.84 12.94
C ASP A 33 -6.96 2.60 12.70
N GLU A 34 -8.12 2.80 12.06
CA GLU A 34 -9.05 1.72 11.75
C GLU A 34 -8.49 0.73 10.71
N LEU A 35 -7.72 1.20 9.71
CA LEU A 35 -7.01 0.31 8.78
C LEU A 35 -5.99 -0.57 9.51
N SER A 36 -5.29 -0.03 10.50
CA SER A 36 -4.36 -0.82 11.33
C SER A 36 -5.07 -1.94 12.09
N GLU A 37 -6.29 -1.67 12.59
CA GLU A 37 -7.10 -2.66 13.30
C GLU A 37 -7.61 -3.74 12.35
N VAL A 38 -8.21 -3.39 11.21
CA VAL A 38 -8.73 -4.39 10.25
C VAL A 38 -7.61 -5.21 9.62
N VAL A 39 -6.42 -4.64 9.43
CA VAL A 39 -5.25 -5.41 8.99
C VAL A 39 -4.84 -6.41 10.07
N SER A 40 -4.89 -6.06 11.36
CA SER A 40 -4.65 -7.01 12.46
C SER A 40 -5.68 -8.14 12.47
N GLU A 41 -6.95 -7.83 12.17
CA GLU A 41 -8.00 -8.83 12.03
C GLU A 41 -7.73 -9.79 10.86
N ILE A 42 -7.26 -9.29 9.70
CA ILE A 42 -6.87 -10.16 8.58
C ILE A 42 -5.84 -11.19 9.02
N TYR A 43 -4.83 -10.78 9.81
CA TYR A 43 -3.78 -11.68 10.28
C TYR A 43 -4.30 -12.73 11.26
N SER A 44 -5.13 -12.34 12.22
CA SER A 44 -5.51 -13.18 13.37
C SER A 44 -6.76 -14.03 13.13
N ASN A 45 -7.72 -13.57 12.32
CA ASN A 45 -9.00 -14.24 12.12
C ASN A 45 -8.87 -15.40 11.11
N LYS A 46 -9.07 -16.65 11.58
CA LYS A 46 -8.94 -17.87 10.76
C LYS A 46 -10.02 -18.01 9.68
N ASP A 47 -11.16 -17.36 9.85
CA ASP A 47 -12.24 -17.39 8.88
C ASP A 47 -11.98 -16.48 7.67
N ILE A 48 -11.00 -15.57 7.77
CA ILE A 48 -10.55 -14.74 6.65
C ILE A 48 -9.47 -15.50 5.88
N ARG A 49 -9.73 -15.77 4.59
CA ARG A 49 -8.76 -16.37 3.67
C ARG A 49 -8.15 -15.36 2.70
N SER A 50 -8.89 -14.31 2.40
CA SER A 50 -8.44 -13.19 1.57
C SER A 50 -9.22 -11.92 1.91
N ALA A 51 -8.78 -10.76 1.42
CA ALA A 51 -9.46 -9.50 1.65
C ALA A 51 -9.58 -8.64 0.39
N ILE A 52 -10.56 -7.74 0.40
CA ILE A 52 -10.78 -6.69 -0.59
C ILE A 52 -10.75 -5.35 0.12
N ILE A 53 -10.01 -4.39 -0.43
CA ILE A 53 -10.11 -2.98 -0.05
C ILE A 53 -10.77 -2.22 -1.19
N THR A 54 -11.78 -1.41 -0.87
CA THR A 54 -12.52 -0.57 -1.84
C THR A 54 -12.97 0.73 -1.20
N GLY A 55 -13.49 1.67 -2.01
CA GLY A 55 -14.06 2.94 -1.55
C GLY A 55 -15.58 2.97 -1.65
N ALA A 56 -16.25 3.63 -0.71
CA ALA A 56 -17.69 3.86 -0.78
C ALA A 56 -18.04 4.84 -1.92
N GLY A 57 -19.19 4.60 -2.55
CA GLY A 57 -19.69 5.42 -3.65
C GLY A 57 -19.01 5.12 -4.98
N ALA A 58 -19.31 5.93 -6.01
CA ALA A 58 -18.84 5.68 -7.38
C ALA A 58 -17.70 6.61 -7.84
N LYS A 59 -17.30 7.59 -7.01
CA LYS A 59 -16.37 8.64 -7.44
C LYS A 59 -14.92 8.32 -7.13
N ALA A 60 -14.65 7.73 -5.96
CA ALA A 60 -13.29 7.52 -5.51
C ALA A 60 -13.13 6.17 -4.79
N PHE A 61 -12.05 5.51 -5.05
CA PHE A 61 -11.45 4.54 -4.16
C PHE A 61 -10.94 5.31 -2.92
N VAL A 62 -9.90 6.10 -3.09
CA VAL A 62 -9.34 7.03 -2.11
C VAL A 62 -8.64 8.15 -2.86
N ALA A 63 -9.08 9.40 -2.69
CA ALA A 63 -8.54 10.54 -3.43
C ALA A 63 -7.40 11.26 -2.69
N GLY A 64 -6.61 10.55 -1.90
CA GLY A 64 -5.43 11.07 -1.22
C GLY A 64 -5.58 11.13 0.29
N ALA A 65 -4.62 11.80 0.94
CA ALA A 65 -4.69 12.13 2.35
C ALA A 65 -5.60 13.35 2.59
N ASP A 66 -6.13 13.47 3.80
CA ASP A 66 -6.91 14.65 4.19
C ASP A 66 -5.94 15.79 4.54
N ILE A 67 -5.68 16.66 3.56
CA ILE A 67 -4.68 17.74 3.63
C ILE A 67 -4.92 18.70 4.79
N SER A 68 -6.15 18.79 5.30
CA SER A 68 -6.44 19.62 6.47
C SER A 68 -5.68 19.17 7.73
N GLU A 69 -5.25 17.90 7.79
CA GLU A 69 -4.44 17.38 8.90
C GLU A 69 -2.94 17.71 8.78
N PHE A 70 -2.50 18.29 7.66
CA PHE A 70 -1.08 18.59 7.42
C PHE A 70 -0.68 19.98 7.92
N GLN A 71 -1.67 20.85 8.23
CA GLN A 71 -1.39 22.22 8.63
C GLN A 71 -0.66 22.27 9.96
N GLY A 72 0.46 22.98 9.97
CA GLY A 72 1.24 23.23 11.20
C GLY A 72 2.10 22.08 11.69
N LEU A 73 2.18 20.99 10.93
CA LEU A 73 3.08 19.89 11.26
C LEU A 73 4.55 20.32 11.12
N THR A 74 5.37 19.88 12.06
CA THR A 74 6.84 19.99 11.98
C THR A 74 7.41 18.90 11.07
N ASN A 75 8.70 18.99 10.77
CA ASN A 75 9.41 17.94 10.01
C ASN A 75 9.30 16.58 10.68
N GLU A 76 9.49 16.56 12.01
CA GLU A 76 9.44 15.32 12.82
C GLU A 76 8.03 14.74 12.82
N GLU A 77 7.00 15.58 12.92
CA GLU A 77 5.60 15.13 12.85
C GLU A 77 5.23 14.62 11.45
N GLY A 78 5.71 15.28 10.37
CA GLY A 78 5.56 14.81 9.00
C GLY A 78 6.25 13.45 8.78
N GLN A 79 7.48 13.30 9.26
CA GLN A 79 8.21 12.03 9.21
C GLN A 79 7.49 10.92 10.00
N ALA A 80 6.97 11.23 11.20
CA ALA A 80 6.22 10.29 12.01
C ALA A 80 4.91 9.85 11.32
N LEU A 81 4.23 10.79 10.64
CA LEU A 81 3.04 10.49 9.84
C LEU A 81 3.37 9.52 8.70
N ALA A 82 4.46 9.78 7.96
CA ALA A 82 4.93 8.89 6.91
C ALA A 82 5.29 7.51 7.47
N ALA A 83 6.05 7.45 8.56
CA ALA A 83 6.44 6.19 9.20
C ALA A 83 5.23 5.35 9.62
N LYS A 84 4.18 5.98 10.18
CA LYS A 84 2.92 5.29 10.51
C LYS A 84 2.23 4.73 9.28
N GLY A 85 2.11 5.52 8.20
CA GLY A 85 1.51 5.09 6.93
C GLY A 85 2.28 3.93 6.31
N HIS A 86 3.61 4.02 6.27
CA HIS A 86 4.47 2.93 5.84
C HIS A 86 4.24 1.65 6.64
N ALA A 87 4.21 1.73 7.97
CA ALA A 87 4.02 0.56 8.82
C ALA A 87 2.71 -0.18 8.52
N ILE A 88 1.62 0.56 8.27
CA ILE A 88 0.31 -0.02 7.95
C ILE A 88 0.33 -0.62 6.53
N PHE A 89 0.85 0.12 5.53
CA PHE A 89 0.85 -0.34 4.14
C PHE A 89 1.85 -1.48 3.91
N MET A 90 2.95 -1.54 4.66
CA MET A 90 3.85 -2.70 4.67
C MET A 90 3.14 -3.94 5.21
N ARG A 91 2.33 -3.82 6.28
CA ARG A 91 1.55 -4.93 6.78
C ARG A 91 0.49 -5.42 5.78
N ILE A 92 -0.06 -4.54 4.94
CA ILE A 92 -0.94 -4.95 3.83
C ILE A 92 -0.13 -5.75 2.81
N ALA A 93 1.03 -5.23 2.39
CA ALA A 93 1.89 -5.89 1.41
C ALA A 93 2.47 -7.22 1.91
N ASP A 94 2.83 -7.29 3.19
CA ASP A 94 3.40 -8.50 3.82
C ASP A 94 2.31 -9.48 4.33
N SER A 95 1.02 -9.21 4.07
CA SER A 95 -0.04 -10.10 4.53
C SER A 95 0.12 -11.50 3.95
N PRO A 96 0.10 -12.56 4.80
CA PRO A 96 0.15 -13.94 4.33
C PRO A 96 -1.12 -14.37 3.58
N LYS A 97 -2.16 -13.53 3.61
CA LYS A 97 -3.43 -13.73 2.93
C LYS A 97 -3.58 -12.72 1.81
N PRO A 98 -4.05 -13.11 0.62
CA PRO A 98 -4.20 -12.21 -0.50
C PRO A 98 -5.10 -11.02 -0.19
N ILE A 99 -4.65 -9.81 -0.51
CA ILE A 99 -5.45 -8.58 -0.41
C ILE A 99 -5.53 -7.96 -1.80
N ALA A 100 -6.74 -7.74 -2.30
CA ALA A 100 -7.00 -7.10 -3.57
C ALA A 100 -7.50 -5.67 -3.38
N ALA A 101 -7.02 -4.72 -4.18
CA ALA A 101 -7.66 -3.41 -4.31
C ALA A 101 -8.72 -3.46 -5.41
N ALA A 102 -9.96 -3.16 -5.05
CA ALA A 102 -11.06 -2.95 -6.00
C ALA A 102 -11.26 -1.44 -6.20
N VAL A 103 -10.60 -0.90 -7.22
CA VAL A 103 -10.48 0.56 -7.44
C VAL A 103 -11.67 1.06 -8.25
N ASN A 104 -12.63 1.66 -7.57
CA ASN A 104 -13.92 2.09 -8.11
C ASN A 104 -13.97 3.54 -8.62
N GLY A 105 -12.83 4.23 -8.69
CA GLY A 105 -12.74 5.64 -9.12
C GLY A 105 -11.35 6.22 -8.88
N TYR A 106 -11.26 7.45 -8.36
CA TYR A 106 -9.98 8.09 -8.07
C TYR A 106 -9.17 7.31 -7.02
N ALA A 107 -7.92 7.01 -7.35
CA ALA A 107 -6.90 6.49 -6.45
C ALA A 107 -5.66 7.40 -6.56
N LEU A 108 -5.59 8.41 -5.71
CA LEU A 108 -4.58 9.48 -5.82
C LEU A 108 -3.74 9.55 -4.55
N GLY A 109 -2.45 9.88 -4.69
CA GLY A 109 -1.54 10.01 -3.56
C GLY A 109 -1.61 8.81 -2.64
N GLY A 110 -1.85 9.03 -1.35
CA GLY A 110 -2.04 7.96 -0.36
C GLY A 110 -3.04 6.88 -0.78
N GLY A 111 -4.03 7.23 -1.60
CA GLY A 111 -4.97 6.25 -2.16
C GLY A 111 -4.37 5.37 -3.24
N CYS A 112 -3.51 5.92 -4.09
CA CYS A 112 -2.74 5.16 -5.05
C CYS A 112 -1.71 4.27 -4.33
N GLU A 113 -1.08 4.79 -3.28
CA GLU A 113 -0.14 4.06 -2.43
C GLU A 113 -0.81 2.89 -1.70
N LEU A 114 -2.02 3.08 -1.18
CA LEU A 114 -2.84 2.02 -0.59
C LEU A 114 -3.18 0.93 -1.64
N ALA A 115 -3.58 1.34 -2.83
CA ALA A 115 -3.87 0.39 -3.91
C ALA A 115 -2.61 -0.40 -4.31
N MET A 116 -1.44 0.25 -4.39
CA MET A 116 -0.16 -0.40 -4.69
C MET A 116 0.34 -1.29 -3.56
N ALA A 117 -0.03 -1.02 -2.31
CA ALA A 117 0.29 -1.89 -1.18
C ALA A 117 -0.50 -3.21 -1.20
N CYS A 118 -1.65 -3.27 -1.89
CA CYS A 118 -2.37 -4.52 -2.11
C CYS A 118 -1.63 -5.41 -3.12
N HIS A 119 -1.80 -6.74 -3.02
CA HIS A 119 -1.09 -7.69 -3.88
C HIS A 119 -1.45 -7.55 -5.35
N PHE A 120 -2.71 -7.27 -5.65
CA PHE A 120 -3.17 -6.99 -7.01
C PHE A 120 -4.34 -6.00 -7.01
N ARG A 121 -4.60 -5.43 -8.19
CA ARG A 121 -5.54 -4.33 -8.39
C ARG A 121 -6.48 -4.62 -9.54
N LEU A 122 -7.78 -4.54 -9.27
CA LEU A 122 -8.81 -4.50 -10.30
C LEU A 122 -9.40 -3.08 -10.30
N CYS A 123 -9.75 -2.54 -11.44
CA CYS A 123 -10.34 -1.21 -11.49
C CYS A 123 -11.53 -1.13 -12.44
N THR A 124 -12.34 -0.09 -12.25
CA THR A 124 -13.38 0.31 -13.22
C THR A 124 -12.78 1.17 -14.34
N PRO A 125 -13.44 1.29 -15.51
CA PRO A 125 -12.95 2.11 -16.63
C PRO A 125 -12.81 3.59 -16.29
N ASN A 126 -13.58 4.10 -15.33
CA ASN A 126 -13.52 5.49 -14.87
C ASN A 126 -12.42 5.73 -13.83
N ALA A 127 -11.70 4.69 -13.40
CA ALA A 127 -10.62 4.84 -12.42
C ALA A 127 -9.51 5.75 -12.96
N LYS A 128 -8.95 6.55 -12.05
CA LYS A 128 -7.79 7.42 -12.31
C LYS A 128 -6.79 7.23 -11.20
N PHE A 129 -5.53 7.07 -11.58
CA PHE A 129 -4.42 6.89 -10.67
C PHE A 129 -3.47 8.10 -10.77
N GLY A 130 -2.69 8.35 -9.75
CA GLY A 130 -1.67 9.40 -9.79
C GLY A 130 -1.05 9.66 -8.43
N GLN A 131 0.07 10.38 -8.46
CA GLN A 131 0.82 10.84 -7.29
C GLN A 131 0.98 12.36 -7.39
N PRO A 132 -0.05 13.15 -6.97
CA PRO A 132 -0.08 14.59 -7.18
C PRO A 132 0.61 15.39 -6.07
N GLU A 133 1.35 14.75 -5.17
CA GLU A 133 1.96 15.34 -3.97
C GLU A 133 2.85 16.53 -4.28
N VAL A 134 3.54 16.52 -5.42
CA VAL A 134 4.40 17.64 -5.84
C VAL A 134 3.64 18.95 -6.01
N ASN A 135 2.34 18.91 -6.29
CA ASN A 135 1.47 20.09 -6.31
C ASN A 135 1.28 20.74 -4.93
N LEU A 136 1.63 20.01 -3.86
CA LEU A 136 1.59 20.45 -2.47
C LEU A 136 2.98 20.78 -1.92
N GLY A 137 4.03 20.74 -2.75
CA GLY A 137 5.41 20.83 -2.29
C GLY A 137 5.85 19.59 -1.49
N LEU A 138 5.17 18.47 -1.67
CA LEU A 138 5.44 17.19 -0.99
C LEU A 138 5.91 16.13 -2.00
N ILE A 139 6.38 15.03 -1.46
CA ILE A 139 6.56 13.76 -2.20
C ILE A 139 5.53 12.73 -1.71
N PRO A 140 5.31 11.60 -2.41
CA PRO A 140 4.59 10.46 -1.87
C PRO A 140 5.20 10.02 -0.53
N GLY A 141 4.37 9.78 0.49
CA GLY A 141 4.83 9.56 1.86
C GLY A 141 4.49 8.19 2.44
N TYR A 142 3.79 7.33 1.68
CA TYR A 142 3.35 6.00 2.16
C TYR A 142 3.87 4.85 1.28
N GLY A 143 5.02 5.06 0.62
CA GLY A 143 5.71 4.07 -0.21
C GLY A 143 5.52 4.26 -1.72
N GLY A 144 4.95 5.39 -2.15
CA GLY A 144 4.64 5.65 -3.55
C GLY A 144 5.87 5.75 -4.44
N THR A 145 6.95 6.38 -3.98
CA THR A 145 8.19 6.50 -4.74
C THR A 145 8.84 5.14 -5.01
N GLN A 146 8.66 4.19 -4.08
CA GLN A 146 9.22 2.86 -4.18
C GLN A 146 8.31 1.95 -5.02
N ARG A 147 7.03 1.78 -4.59
CA ARG A 147 6.10 0.84 -5.23
C ARG A 147 5.76 1.21 -6.67
N LEU A 148 5.54 2.51 -6.96
CA LEU A 148 5.29 2.93 -8.34
C LEU A 148 6.50 2.62 -9.24
N THR A 149 7.72 2.90 -8.74
CA THR A 149 8.96 2.62 -9.47
C THR A 149 9.14 1.13 -9.75
N GLN A 150 8.78 0.27 -8.80
CA GLN A 150 8.84 -1.19 -8.94
C GLN A 150 7.81 -1.70 -9.96
N LEU A 151 6.58 -1.17 -9.91
CA LEU A 151 5.48 -1.65 -10.77
C LEU A 151 5.61 -1.21 -12.22
N VAL A 152 5.96 0.06 -12.49
CA VAL A 152 5.89 0.63 -13.84
C VAL A 152 7.26 1.00 -14.43
N GLY A 153 8.33 0.79 -13.65
CA GLY A 153 9.69 1.17 -14.00
C GLY A 153 9.99 2.65 -13.74
N ARG A 154 11.28 2.94 -13.46
CA ARG A 154 11.78 4.24 -12.99
C ARG A 154 11.35 5.41 -13.89
N GLY A 155 11.43 5.26 -15.21
CA GLY A 155 11.15 6.39 -16.13
C GLY A 155 9.69 6.85 -16.06
N ARG A 156 8.74 5.89 -16.13
CA ARG A 156 7.30 6.18 -16.02
C ARG A 156 6.93 6.69 -14.62
N ALA A 157 7.46 6.07 -13.58
CA ALA A 157 7.23 6.50 -12.21
C ALA A 157 7.63 7.96 -11.99
N LEU A 158 8.84 8.35 -12.42
CA LEU A 158 9.31 9.73 -12.32
C LEU A 158 8.42 10.69 -13.11
N GLU A 159 8.05 10.33 -14.34
CA GLU A 159 7.19 11.17 -15.17
C GLU A 159 5.83 11.41 -14.51
N ILE A 160 5.19 10.37 -13.96
CA ILE A 160 3.90 10.47 -13.26
C ILE A 160 4.02 11.33 -12.00
N MET A 161 5.03 11.07 -11.16
CA MET A 161 5.21 11.80 -9.88
C MET A 161 5.61 13.26 -10.09
N LEU A 162 6.53 13.55 -11.01
CA LEU A 162 7.04 14.90 -11.22
C LEU A 162 6.07 15.79 -11.98
N SER A 163 5.24 15.20 -12.85
CA SER A 163 4.21 15.95 -13.59
C SER A 163 2.89 16.07 -12.83
N ALA A 164 2.69 15.26 -11.80
CA ALA A 164 1.41 15.11 -11.08
C ALA A 164 0.22 14.77 -12.00
N ARG A 165 0.48 14.23 -13.19
CA ARG A 165 -0.59 13.88 -14.13
C ARG A 165 -1.40 12.67 -13.66
N LEU A 166 -2.60 12.58 -14.17
CA LEU A 166 -3.44 11.41 -13.95
C LEU A 166 -3.17 10.34 -15.02
N VAL A 167 -3.20 9.09 -14.58
CA VAL A 167 -3.12 7.89 -15.39
C VAL A 167 -4.52 7.28 -15.44
N ASP A 168 -5.08 7.06 -16.63
CA ASP A 168 -6.38 6.41 -16.75
C ASP A 168 -6.28 4.88 -16.62
N ALA A 169 -7.45 4.21 -16.56
CA ALA A 169 -7.52 2.76 -16.37
C ALA A 169 -6.80 1.99 -17.49
N THR A 170 -6.92 2.43 -18.74
CA THR A 170 -6.30 1.77 -19.90
C THR A 170 -4.79 1.89 -19.87
N GLU A 171 -4.27 3.08 -19.61
CA GLU A 171 -2.84 3.29 -19.42
C GLU A 171 -2.33 2.52 -18.20
N ALA A 172 -3.02 2.59 -17.06
CA ALA A 172 -2.66 1.89 -15.84
C ALA A 172 -2.52 0.37 -16.06
N HIS A 173 -3.44 -0.22 -16.82
CA HIS A 173 -3.33 -1.62 -17.21
C HIS A 173 -2.15 -1.87 -18.16
N THR A 174 -1.96 -1.01 -19.16
CA THR A 174 -0.87 -1.15 -20.16
C THR A 174 0.51 -1.09 -19.52
N ILE A 175 0.71 -0.24 -18.51
CA ILE A 175 2.00 -0.07 -17.84
C ILE A 175 2.22 -1.03 -16.66
N GLY A 176 1.26 -1.91 -16.36
CA GLY A 176 1.36 -2.89 -15.28
C GLY A 176 0.96 -2.37 -13.89
N LEU A 177 0.45 -1.14 -13.79
CA LEU A 177 -0.06 -0.61 -12.52
C LEU A 177 -1.34 -1.32 -12.07
N VAL A 178 -2.16 -1.81 -13.01
CA VAL A 178 -3.43 -2.51 -12.75
C VAL A 178 -3.43 -3.86 -13.46
N ASN A 179 -3.96 -4.90 -12.79
CA ASN A 179 -4.03 -6.25 -13.32
C ASN A 179 -5.23 -6.44 -14.28
N TYR A 180 -6.40 -5.88 -13.92
CA TYR A 180 -7.64 -6.06 -14.68
C TYR A 180 -8.51 -4.81 -14.70
N ILE A 181 -9.12 -4.53 -15.86
CA ILE A 181 -10.19 -3.54 -16.00
C ILE A 181 -11.53 -4.28 -16.06
N VAL A 182 -12.41 -3.98 -15.12
CA VAL A 182 -13.78 -4.55 -15.10
C VAL A 182 -14.71 -3.58 -15.80
N VAL A 183 -15.17 -3.94 -16.99
CA VAL A 183 -15.90 -3.02 -17.88
C VAL A 183 -17.19 -2.48 -17.25
N GLU A 184 -17.92 -3.34 -16.53
CA GLU A 184 -19.14 -2.97 -15.85
C GLU A 184 -18.86 -2.59 -14.41
N ASN A 185 -18.98 -1.30 -14.09
CA ASN A 185 -18.62 -0.73 -12.78
C ASN A 185 -19.31 -1.44 -11.61
N ASN A 186 -20.57 -1.86 -11.77
CA ASN A 186 -21.32 -2.57 -10.76
C ASN A 186 -20.84 -4.01 -10.52
N GLN A 187 -19.99 -4.55 -11.39
CA GLN A 187 -19.42 -5.89 -11.25
C GLN A 187 -18.02 -5.92 -10.65
N LEU A 188 -17.44 -4.76 -10.30
CA LEU A 188 -16.07 -4.70 -9.79
C LEU A 188 -15.87 -5.63 -8.58
N LEU A 189 -16.71 -5.53 -7.56
CA LEU A 189 -16.62 -6.38 -6.37
C LEU A 189 -16.87 -7.85 -6.71
N THR A 190 -17.85 -8.15 -7.57
CA THR A 190 -18.16 -9.51 -8.00
C THR A 190 -16.96 -10.16 -8.68
N LYS A 191 -16.33 -9.47 -9.64
CA LYS A 191 -15.14 -9.96 -10.33
C LYS A 191 -13.92 -10.10 -9.40
N THR A 192 -13.78 -9.20 -8.45
CA THR A 192 -12.72 -9.31 -7.44
C THR A 192 -12.94 -10.53 -6.54
N ARG A 193 -14.19 -10.78 -6.11
CA ARG A 193 -14.56 -11.96 -5.34
C ARG A 193 -14.36 -13.26 -6.12
N GLU A 194 -14.75 -13.31 -7.40
CA GLU A 194 -14.52 -14.47 -8.28
C GLU A 194 -13.02 -14.84 -8.33
N LEU A 195 -12.13 -13.85 -8.53
CA LEU A 195 -10.69 -14.08 -8.53
C LEU A 195 -10.19 -14.60 -7.18
N LEU A 196 -10.62 -13.97 -6.08
CA LEU A 196 -10.21 -14.38 -4.74
C LEU A 196 -10.75 -15.76 -4.36
N SER A 197 -11.96 -16.13 -4.81
CA SER A 197 -12.53 -17.46 -4.60
C SER A 197 -11.66 -18.55 -5.24
N ILE A 198 -11.19 -18.33 -6.47
CA ILE A 198 -10.26 -19.24 -7.15
C ILE A 198 -8.96 -19.39 -6.34
N ILE A 199 -8.44 -18.30 -5.79
CA ILE A 199 -7.23 -18.32 -4.97
C ILE A 199 -7.49 -19.02 -3.64
N ASN A 200 -8.64 -18.77 -3.01
CA ASN A 200 -9.02 -19.36 -1.73
C ASN A 200 -9.18 -20.91 -1.78
N GLU A 201 -9.36 -21.49 -2.97
CA GLU A 201 -9.34 -22.94 -3.17
C GLU A 201 -7.93 -23.55 -3.05
N LYS A 202 -6.88 -22.74 -3.09
CA LYS A 202 -5.50 -23.22 -3.08
C LYS A 202 -4.95 -23.33 -1.66
N ALA A 203 -3.81 -24.01 -1.51
CA ALA A 203 -3.17 -24.27 -0.22
C ALA A 203 -2.71 -22.95 0.44
N PRO A 204 -3.23 -22.60 1.63
CA PRO A 204 -2.98 -21.29 2.24
C PRO A 204 -1.50 -21.06 2.60
N ILE A 205 -0.80 -22.09 3.05
CA ILE A 205 0.64 -22.01 3.36
C ILE A 205 1.44 -21.71 2.08
N ALA A 206 1.12 -22.36 0.96
CA ALA A 206 1.79 -22.11 -0.30
C ALA A 206 1.53 -20.68 -0.79
N ILE A 207 0.29 -20.16 -0.66
CA ILE A 207 -0.04 -18.77 -0.97
C ILE A 207 0.82 -17.82 -0.15
N ALA A 208 0.88 -17.99 1.17
CA ALA A 208 1.67 -17.14 2.05
C ALA A 208 3.16 -17.13 1.66
N ARG A 209 3.73 -18.28 1.32
CA ARG A 209 5.14 -18.38 0.89
C ARG A 209 5.40 -17.77 -0.49
N ILE A 210 4.43 -17.86 -1.40
CA ILE A 210 4.52 -17.18 -2.70
C ILE A 210 4.54 -15.65 -2.49
N ILE A 211 3.66 -15.11 -1.66
CA ILE A 211 3.63 -13.68 -1.34
C ILE A 211 4.97 -13.25 -0.72
N GLU A 212 5.45 -13.96 0.28
CA GLU A 212 6.72 -13.68 0.94
C GLU A 212 7.89 -13.66 -0.06
N CYS A 213 8.03 -14.70 -0.89
CA CYS A 213 9.11 -14.79 -1.87
C CYS A 213 9.00 -13.71 -2.95
N ALA A 214 7.79 -13.38 -3.41
CA ALA A 214 7.56 -12.34 -4.39
C ALA A 214 7.90 -10.95 -3.82
N ASN A 215 7.55 -10.67 -2.57
CA ASN A 215 7.89 -9.42 -1.89
C ASN A 215 9.42 -9.26 -1.73
N ILE A 216 10.13 -10.33 -1.40
CA ILE A 216 11.61 -10.30 -1.36
C ILE A 216 12.19 -9.99 -2.75
N ALA A 217 11.64 -10.59 -3.81
CA ALA A 217 12.12 -10.39 -5.18
C ALA A 217 11.85 -8.97 -5.69
N SER A 218 10.70 -8.38 -5.33
CA SER A 218 10.35 -7.00 -5.68
C SER A 218 11.05 -5.97 -4.81
N GLY A 219 11.62 -6.40 -3.68
CA GLY A 219 12.20 -5.53 -2.68
C GLY A 219 11.17 -4.85 -1.77
N ASP A 220 9.91 -5.20 -1.86
CA ASP A 220 8.87 -4.74 -0.93
C ASP A 220 8.95 -5.43 0.43
N GLY A 221 9.51 -6.65 0.45
CA GLY A 221 9.61 -7.42 1.67
C GLY A 221 10.62 -6.84 2.66
N THR A 222 10.32 -6.90 3.94
CA THR A 222 11.24 -6.62 5.04
C THR A 222 12.38 -7.66 5.14
N GLY A 223 12.79 -8.24 4.02
CA GLY A 223 13.84 -9.26 3.91
C GLY A 223 15.19 -8.91 4.52
N ALA A 224 15.34 -7.71 5.04
CA ALA A 224 16.43 -7.30 5.93
C ALA A 224 15.95 -7.30 7.39
N ARG A 225 15.34 -8.38 7.86
CA ARG A 225 15.14 -8.58 9.31
C ARG A 225 16.46 -9.00 9.93
N ASN A 226 17.34 -8.04 10.14
CA ASN A 226 18.44 -8.20 11.06
C ASN A 226 17.85 -8.44 12.46
N GLY A 227 17.76 -9.70 12.88
CA GLY A 227 17.76 -10.11 14.28
C GLY A 227 16.50 -9.85 15.11
N ARG A 228 15.33 -9.62 14.52
CA ARG A 228 14.07 -9.68 15.26
C ARG A 228 13.39 -11.04 15.05
N THR A 229 13.22 -11.77 16.12
CA THR A 229 12.39 -12.97 16.19
C THR A 229 11.02 -12.68 15.59
N ASN A 230 10.60 -13.57 14.72
CA ASN A 230 9.33 -13.49 14.00
C ASN A 230 8.17 -13.60 15.00
N ASP A 231 7.52 -12.51 15.37
CA ASP A 231 6.28 -12.52 16.18
C ASP A 231 5.09 -13.20 15.47
N TRP A 232 5.29 -13.72 14.25
CA TRP A 232 4.33 -14.55 13.52
C TRP A 232 4.63 -16.06 13.59
N GLU A 233 5.68 -16.50 14.34
CA GLU A 233 5.95 -17.92 14.63
C GLU A 233 4.85 -18.58 15.50
N ALA A 234 3.91 -17.81 16.03
CA ALA A 234 2.63 -18.37 16.39
C ALA A 234 1.94 -18.79 15.09
N ASP A 235 2.09 -20.06 14.73
CA ASP A 235 1.47 -20.73 13.58
C ASP A 235 0.02 -20.22 13.40
N PRO A 236 -0.29 -19.41 12.38
CA PRO A 236 -1.64 -18.87 12.19
C PRO A 236 -2.66 -19.98 11.90
N PHE A 237 -2.19 -21.24 11.74
CA PHE A 237 -3.02 -22.40 11.41
C PHE A 237 -2.99 -23.50 12.48
N GLY A 238 -2.27 -23.32 13.62
CA GLY A 238 -2.37 -24.15 14.82
C GLY A 238 -1.93 -25.60 14.67
N GLY A 239 -0.84 -25.87 13.94
CA GLY A 239 -0.21 -27.18 13.86
C GLY A 239 0.92 -27.31 14.88
N GLU A 240 0.83 -28.23 15.84
CA GLU A 240 1.93 -28.57 16.74
C GLU A 240 3.07 -29.22 15.94
N SER A 241 4.21 -28.53 15.82
CA SER A 241 5.42 -29.11 15.23
C SER A 241 6.13 -29.98 16.25
N SER A 242 6.01 -31.30 16.11
CA SER A 242 6.89 -32.24 16.78
C SER A 242 8.29 -32.16 16.18
N ALA A 243 9.22 -31.55 16.92
CA ALA A 243 10.63 -31.53 16.58
C ALA A 243 11.23 -32.94 16.63
N SER A 244 11.50 -33.55 15.48
CA SER A 244 12.39 -34.71 15.38
C SER A 244 13.79 -34.23 15.01
N GLN A 245 14.73 -34.45 15.96
CA GLN A 245 16.16 -34.29 15.72
C GLN A 245 16.62 -35.36 14.71
N GLY A 246 17.21 -34.91 13.60
CA GLY A 246 17.90 -35.76 12.64
C GLY A 246 19.03 -34.99 11.97
N GLY A 247 20.27 -35.24 12.44
CA GLY A 247 21.47 -34.62 11.91
C GLY A 247 21.81 -35.14 10.51
N GLY A 248 22.27 -34.28 9.65
CA GLY A 248 22.87 -34.58 8.37
C GLY A 248 23.64 -33.37 7.89
N GLY A 249 24.95 -33.35 8.17
CA GLY A 249 25.86 -32.30 7.75
C GLY A 249 26.04 -32.28 6.24
N TRP A 250 25.91 -31.12 5.62
CA TRP A 250 26.49 -30.79 4.34
C TRP A 250 27.48 -29.66 4.56
N GLU A 251 28.77 -30.02 4.51
CA GLU A 251 29.85 -29.04 4.42
C GLU A 251 29.81 -28.40 3.01
N SER A 252 29.42 -27.14 2.93
CA SER A 252 29.62 -26.33 1.73
C SER A 252 30.89 -25.51 1.89
N SER A 253 31.88 -25.85 1.06
CA SER A 253 33.12 -25.12 0.87
C SER A 253 32.89 -23.62 0.64
N GLY A 254 33.50 -22.80 1.50
CA GLY A 254 33.45 -21.36 1.47
C GLY A 254 33.90 -20.77 0.15
N ARG A 255 33.02 -19.92 -0.41
CA ARG A 255 33.42 -18.76 -1.17
C ARG A 255 32.89 -17.54 -0.43
N SER A 256 33.80 -16.88 0.25
CA SER A 256 33.59 -15.51 0.74
C SER A 256 33.32 -14.62 -0.47
N VAL A 257 32.09 -14.22 -0.67
CA VAL A 257 31.74 -13.10 -1.55
C VAL A 257 31.70 -11.88 -0.64
N ASN A 258 32.81 -11.18 -0.58
CA ASN A 258 32.91 -9.87 0.04
C ASN A 258 31.99 -8.88 -0.67
N GLY A 259 31.12 -8.19 0.11
CA GLY A 259 30.66 -6.83 -0.18
C GLY A 259 29.58 -6.71 -1.24
N GLY A 260 28.37 -7.15 -0.93
CA GLY A 260 27.16 -6.60 -1.53
C GLY A 260 26.35 -5.99 -0.41
N GLY A 261 26.28 -4.65 -0.37
CA GLY A 261 25.55 -3.91 0.64
C GLY A 261 24.12 -4.41 0.79
N ALA A 262 23.62 -4.40 1.99
CA ALA A 262 22.22 -4.60 2.31
C ALA A 262 21.38 -3.85 1.27
N THR A 263 20.61 -4.59 0.51
CA THR A 263 19.93 -4.17 -0.71
C THR A 263 19.15 -2.88 -0.49
N GLY A 264 19.33 -1.92 -1.39
CA GLY A 264 18.89 -0.54 -1.29
C GLY A 264 17.38 -0.27 -1.14
N VAL A 265 16.54 -1.28 -0.99
CA VAL A 265 15.08 -1.16 -0.95
C VAL A 265 14.59 -0.75 0.43
N GLY A 266 15.07 -1.37 1.51
CA GLY A 266 14.76 -0.91 2.86
C GLY A 266 15.24 0.54 3.09
N HIS A 267 16.37 0.91 2.49
CA HIS A 267 16.87 2.29 2.47
C HIS A 267 15.97 3.25 1.70
N GLY A 268 15.35 2.81 0.59
CA GLY A 268 14.44 3.65 -0.20
C GLY A 268 13.20 4.08 0.58
N PHE A 269 12.55 3.18 1.28
CA PHE A 269 11.41 3.49 2.13
C PHE A 269 11.77 4.39 3.32
N LEU A 270 12.91 4.14 3.97
CA LEU A 270 13.39 5.03 5.04
C LEU A 270 13.71 6.43 4.51
N ARG A 271 14.39 6.52 3.35
CA ARG A 271 14.70 7.81 2.73
C ARG A 271 13.43 8.56 2.30
N GLU A 272 12.39 7.86 1.84
CA GLU A 272 11.10 8.47 1.52
C GLU A 272 10.47 9.11 2.77
N GLN A 273 10.46 8.41 3.93
CA GLN A 273 9.95 8.95 5.19
C GLN A 273 10.70 10.21 5.63
N GLU A 274 12.02 10.18 5.57
CA GLU A 274 12.86 11.33 5.88
C GLU A 274 12.57 12.51 4.94
N ALA A 275 12.57 12.25 3.62
CA ALA A 275 12.34 13.26 2.60
C ALA A 275 10.93 13.86 2.67
N PHE A 276 9.92 13.05 2.97
CA PHE A 276 8.57 13.54 3.22
C PHE A 276 8.54 14.50 4.42
N GLY A 277 9.21 14.13 5.54
CA GLY A 277 9.37 15.03 6.69
C GLY A 277 10.09 16.33 6.34
N GLU A 278 11.19 16.25 5.59
CA GLU A 278 11.95 17.44 5.13
C GLU A 278 11.06 18.43 4.38
N CYS A 279 10.10 17.96 3.59
CA CYS A 279 9.18 18.84 2.86
C CYS A 279 8.36 19.74 3.79
N PHE A 280 7.96 19.27 4.98
CA PHE A 280 7.20 20.08 5.95
C PHE A 280 7.97 21.30 6.47
N GLY A 281 9.31 21.29 6.39
CA GLY A 281 10.15 22.43 6.73
C GLY A 281 10.19 23.52 5.66
N THR A 282 9.64 23.28 4.46
CA THR A 282 9.75 24.19 3.33
C THR A 282 8.62 25.21 3.29
N GLU A 283 8.90 26.39 2.72
CA GLU A 283 7.87 27.39 2.40
C GLU A 283 6.96 26.89 1.27
N ASP A 284 7.49 26.10 0.34
CA ASP A 284 6.73 25.55 -0.78
C ASP A 284 5.64 24.56 -0.32
N MET A 285 5.89 23.74 0.72
CA MET A 285 4.86 22.88 1.30
C MET A 285 3.75 23.70 1.97
N LYS A 286 4.10 24.72 2.75
CA LYS A 286 3.12 25.63 3.39
C LYS A 286 2.24 26.31 2.36
N GLU A 287 2.87 26.85 1.29
CA GLU A 287 2.18 27.49 0.16
C GLU A 287 1.30 26.49 -0.59
N GLY A 288 1.82 25.29 -0.89
CA GLY A 288 1.07 24.25 -1.61
C GLY A 288 -0.17 23.79 -0.85
N ALA A 289 -0.06 23.56 0.46
CA ALA A 289 -1.18 23.19 1.32
C ALA A 289 -2.21 24.33 1.43
N ALA A 290 -1.77 25.58 1.63
CA ALA A 290 -2.65 26.75 1.69
C ALA A 290 -3.39 26.96 0.38
N ALA A 291 -2.68 26.94 -0.74
CA ALA A 291 -3.24 27.11 -2.08
C ALA A 291 -4.30 26.04 -2.41
N PHE A 292 -4.04 24.79 -2.02
CA PHE A 292 -5.00 23.69 -2.19
C PHE A 292 -6.31 23.94 -1.42
N LEU A 293 -6.23 24.34 -0.14
CA LEU A 293 -7.39 24.63 0.69
C LEU A 293 -8.16 25.87 0.21
N GLU A 294 -7.46 26.88 -0.28
CA GLU A 294 -8.00 28.13 -0.84
C GLU A 294 -8.47 27.97 -2.30
N LYS A 295 -8.24 26.82 -2.92
CA LYS A 295 -8.58 26.53 -4.32
C LYS A 295 -7.96 27.49 -5.32
N ARG A 296 -6.72 27.89 -5.08
CA ARG A 296 -5.90 28.73 -5.96
C ARG A 296 -4.67 27.98 -6.46
N LYS A 297 -4.00 28.54 -7.46
CA LYS A 297 -2.73 28.01 -7.95
C LYS A 297 -1.60 28.36 -6.97
N PRO A 298 -0.74 27.41 -6.57
CA PRO A 298 0.42 27.68 -5.73
C PRO A 298 1.51 28.44 -6.49
N VAL A 299 2.36 29.17 -5.75
CA VAL A 299 3.54 29.87 -6.27
C VAL A 299 4.75 29.36 -5.50
N PHE A 300 5.44 28.40 -6.07
CA PHE A 300 6.62 27.79 -5.46
C PHE A 300 7.88 28.63 -5.67
N THR A 301 8.73 28.71 -4.63
CA THR A 301 9.95 29.50 -4.61
C THR A 301 11.22 28.66 -4.44
N GLY A 302 11.11 27.39 -4.17
CA GLY A 302 12.22 26.48 -3.90
C GLY A 302 12.86 26.68 -2.53
N LYS A 303 12.10 27.15 -1.55
CA LYS A 303 12.56 27.42 -0.17
C LYS A 303 11.84 26.57 0.86
#